data_754e2939a2a7632ef654eaa96dc2d19a
#
_entry.id   754e2939a2a7632ef654eaa96dc2d19a
#
_cell.length_a   1.000
_cell.length_b   1.000
_cell.length_c   1.000
_cell.angle_alpha   90.00
_cell.angle_beta   90.00
_cell.angle_gamma   90.00
#
_symmetry.space_group_name_H-M   'P 1'
#
loop_
_entity.id
_entity.type
_entity.pdbx_description
1 polymer ?
#
loop_
_entity_poly.entity_id
_entity_poly.type
_entity_poly.pdbx_seq_one_letter_code
_entity_poly.pdbx_strand_id
1 'polypeptide(L)'
;MIYEKGYDTTIGEFGCIKHDQHTFIGASPDGINIDPKNIRYGRLLEIKNPCSDRKLNGIPKKIYWIQMQIQMEVWDLDECDFFETRFKEYSSEEEFNEDGTFTETKDGKMKGILIHFQGKEPIYKYAPIGLTKEEFDIWYDKQMEEKPGELNWIKNIYWYMDNYSCSLVVRNKPWFNSVVPLFQDVWNTILKERVTGYEHRKPKKKQKKTKVFK
;
A
#
# COMPACT_ATOMS: atom_id res chain seq x y z
N MET A 1 3.24 -2.02 10.80
CA MET A 1 4.19 -3.15 11.04
C MET A 1 5.62 -2.81 10.58
N ILE A 2 6.01 -2.89 9.28
CA ILE A 2 7.42 -2.66 8.84
C ILE A 2 7.86 -1.21 9.08
N TYR A 3 7.05 -0.23 8.67
CA TYR A 3 7.33 1.17 8.88
C TYR A 3 7.44 1.50 10.38
N GLU A 4 6.50 1.05 11.19
CA GLU A 4 6.49 1.26 12.64
C GLU A 4 7.75 0.71 13.31
N LYS A 5 8.14 -0.53 12.95
CA LYS A 5 9.38 -1.14 13.47
C LYS A 5 10.63 -0.39 13.01
N GLY A 6 10.67 0.04 11.75
CA GLY A 6 11.84 0.73 11.18
C GLY A 6 12.06 2.15 11.72
N TYR A 7 11.01 2.81 12.21
CA TYR A 7 11.05 4.20 12.69
C TYR A 7 10.66 4.34 14.16
N ASP A 8 10.51 3.23 14.89
CA ASP A 8 10.13 3.18 16.30
C ASP A 8 8.95 4.10 16.60
N THR A 9 7.81 3.82 15.94
CA THR A 9 6.62 4.68 15.98
C THR A 9 5.33 3.88 15.91
N THR A 10 4.21 4.56 16.06
CA THR A 10 2.86 4.00 15.94
C THR A 10 2.10 4.74 14.85
N ILE A 11 1.47 3.98 13.96
CA ILE A 11 0.63 4.50 12.87
C ILE A 11 -0.83 4.26 13.21
N GLY A 12 -1.62 5.33 13.22
CA GLY A 12 -3.07 5.28 13.27
C GLY A 12 -3.65 5.12 11.88
N GLU A 13 -4.64 4.23 11.73
CA GLU A 13 -5.43 4.05 10.51
C GLU A 13 -6.70 4.90 10.59
N PHE A 14 -6.99 5.64 9.53
CA PHE A 14 -8.13 6.54 9.45
C PHE A 14 -8.88 6.32 8.15
N GLY A 15 -10.18 6.54 8.18
CA GLY A 15 -11.03 6.43 6.99
C GLY A 15 -10.86 7.61 6.04
N CYS A 16 -11.73 7.65 5.04
CA CYS A 16 -11.81 8.76 4.11
C CYS A 16 -12.60 9.93 4.74
N ILE A 17 -12.00 11.10 4.79
CA ILE A 17 -12.69 12.34 5.17
C ILE A 17 -12.82 13.29 3.98
N LYS A 18 -13.72 14.24 4.07
CA LYS A 18 -13.89 15.32 3.06
C LYS A 18 -13.10 16.54 3.45
N HIS A 19 -12.64 17.26 2.44
CA HIS A 19 -12.04 18.58 2.61
C HIS A 19 -13.07 19.59 3.16
N ASP A 20 -12.69 20.40 4.13
CA ASP A 20 -13.61 21.33 4.81
C ASP A 20 -14.26 22.34 3.86
N GLN A 21 -13.49 22.94 2.95
CA GLN A 21 -13.98 23.95 2.01
C GLN A 21 -14.45 23.35 0.68
N HIS A 22 -13.77 22.29 0.19
CA HIS A 22 -14.06 21.66 -1.09
C HIS A 22 -14.67 20.27 -0.86
N THR A 23 -15.91 20.22 -0.36
CA THR A 23 -16.58 19.01 0.14
C THR A 23 -16.75 17.88 -0.89
N PHE A 24 -16.48 18.16 -2.16
CA PHE A 24 -16.43 17.17 -3.24
C PHE A 24 -15.06 16.45 -3.35
N ILE A 25 -14.05 16.91 -2.62
CA ILE A 25 -12.74 16.27 -2.49
C ILE A 25 -12.70 15.50 -1.19
N GLY A 26 -12.25 14.27 -1.25
CA GLY A 26 -12.01 13.44 -0.07
C GLY A 26 -10.72 12.65 -0.24
N ALA A 27 -10.11 12.28 0.88
CA ALA A 27 -8.89 11.47 0.87
C ALA A 27 -8.79 10.60 2.11
N SER A 28 -8.14 9.43 1.92
CA SER A 28 -7.75 8.49 2.96
C SER A 28 -6.26 8.21 2.79
N PRO A 29 -5.41 8.60 3.76
CA PRO A 29 -4.01 8.16 3.77
C PRO A 29 -3.93 6.68 4.15
N ASP A 30 -2.80 6.03 3.88
CA ASP A 30 -2.52 4.68 4.38
C ASP A 30 -2.28 4.69 5.90
N GLY A 31 -1.96 5.84 6.48
CA GLY A 31 -1.89 6.06 7.92
C GLY A 31 -1.39 7.46 8.29
N ILE A 32 -1.38 7.73 9.59
CA ILE A 32 -0.80 8.95 10.19
C ILE A 32 0.02 8.52 11.39
N ASN A 33 1.21 9.08 11.53
CA ASN A 33 2.04 8.87 12.71
C ASN A 33 1.39 9.55 13.93
N ILE A 34 1.00 8.74 14.91
CA ILE A 34 0.29 9.18 16.12
C ILE A 34 1.14 9.11 17.39
N ASP A 35 2.41 8.74 17.29
CA ASP A 35 3.30 8.72 18.45
C ASP A 35 3.84 10.13 18.73
N PRO A 36 3.40 10.81 19.82
CA PRO A 36 3.80 12.17 20.13
C PRO A 36 5.27 12.32 20.54
N LYS A 37 5.97 11.20 20.77
CA LYS A 37 7.40 11.21 21.11
C LYS A 37 8.29 11.07 19.87
N ASN A 38 7.71 10.64 18.76
CA ASN A 38 8.45 10.45 17.52
C ASN A 38 8.58 11.76 16.74
N ILE A 39 9.75 12.03 16.17
CA ILE A 39 10.01 13.24 15.35
C ILE A 39 9.09 13.34 14.12
N ARG A 40 8.46 12.23 13.73
CA ARG A 40 7.54 12.15 12.58
C ARG A 40 6.07 12.29 12.99
N TYR A 41 5.79 12.68 14.23
CA TYR A 41 4.42 12.87 14.72
C TYR A 41 3.61 13.78 13.78
N GLY A 42 2.40 13.34 13.42
CA GLY A 42 1.53 14.07 12.50
C GLY A 42 1.86 13.89 11.01
N ARG A 43 2.92 13.17 10.63
CA ARG A 43 3.15 12.86 9.21
C ARG A 43 2.14 11.87 8.69
N LEU A 44 1.61 12.14 7.51
CA LEU A 44 0.90 11.15 6.72
C LEU A 44 1.86 10.06 6.25
N LEU A 45 1.32 8.88 6.02
CA LEU A 45 2.04 7.76 5.42
C LEU A 45 1.32 7.35 4.13
N GLU A 46 2.07 7.27 3.03
CA GLU A 46 1.63 6.70 1.76
C GLU A 46 2.55 5.54 1.38
N ILE A 47 1.98 4.34 1.27
CA ILE A 47 2.73 3.09 1.02
C ILE A 47 2.54 2.64 -0.41
N LYS A 48 3.64 2.26 -1.05
CA LYS A 48 3.62 1.64 -2.38
C LYS A 48 4.49 0.39 -2.42
N ASN A 49 3.90 -0.71 -2.88
CA ASN A 49 4.58 -1.98 -3.07
C ASN A 49 4.63 -2.32 -4.58
N PRO A 50 5.56 -1.72 -5.36
CA PRO A 50 5.63 -1.99 -6.79
C PRO A 50 6.10 -3.42 -7.07
N CYS A 51 5.33 -4.14 -7.90
CA CYS A 51 5.68 -5.49 -8.37
C CYS A 51 6.80 -5.51 -9.43
N SER A 52 7.26 -4.34 -9.91
CA SER A 52 8.28 -4.25 -10.95
C SER A 52 9.68 -4.13 -10.36
N ASP A 53 10.68 -4.60 -11.10
CA ASP A 53 12.11 -4.50 -10.73
C ASP A 53 12.69 -3.08 -10.88
N ARG A 54 11.84 -2.06 -11.02
CA ARG A 54 12.31 -0.67 -11.09
C ARG A 54 13.10 -0.31 -9.82
N LYS A 55 14.15 0.46 -10.01
CA LYS A 55 14.93 0.99 -8.89
C LYS A 55 14.03 1.92 -8.04
N LEU A 56 13.97 1.67 -6.74
CA LEU A 56 13.37 2.58 -5.77
C LEU A 56 14.39 3.71 -5.51
N ASN A 57 14.05 4.93 -5.89
CA ASN A 57 14.94 6.09 -5.78
C ASN A 57 14.40 7.19 -4.85
N GLY A 58 13.28 6.91 -4.17
CA GLY A 58 12.62 7.86 -3.27
C GLY A 58 11.90 9.00 -3.99
N ILE A 59 11.88 9.02 -5.32
CA ILE A 59 11.17 10.05 -6.09
C ILE A 59 9.79 9.52 -6.47
N PRO A 60 8.69 10.08 -5.89
CA PRO A 60 7.35 9.63 -6.21
C PRO A 60 6.99 9.92 -7.67
N LYS A 61 6.32 8.98 -8.32
CA LYS A 61 5.69 9.28 -9.61
C LYS A 61 4.71 10.45 -9.44
N LYS A 62 4.54 11.26 -10.49
CA LYS A 62 3.65 12.42 -10.46
C LYS A 62 2.25 12.11 -9.89
N ILE A 63 1.68 10.94 -10.24
CA ILE A 63 0.36 10.53 -9.74
C ILE A 63 0.35 10.30 -8.22
N TYR A 64 1.41 9.72 -7.64
CA TYR A 64 1.55 9.51 -6.21
C TYR A 64 1.80 10.82 -5.47
N TRP A 65 2.63 11.70 -6.07
CA TRP A 65 2.83 13.04 -5.53
C TRP A 65 1.51 13.82 -5.46
N ILE A 66 0.69 13.79 -6.53
CA ILE A 66 -0.65 14.42 -6.55
C ILE A 66 -1.55 13.82 -5.48
N GLN A 67 -1.55 12.51 -5.31
CA GLN A 67 -2.32 11.81 -4.27
C GLN A 67 -1.95 12.34 -2.89
N MET A 68 -0.66 12.38 -2.56
CA MET A 68 -0.17 12.89 -1.26
C MET A 68 -0.49 14.37 -1.05
N GLN A 69 -0.41 15.21 -2.10
CA GLN A 69 -0.81 16.62 -1.99
C GLN A 69 -2.29 16.76 -1.62
N ILE A 70 -3.16 15.98 -2.25
CA ILE A 70 -4.60 15.98 -1.93
C ILE A 70 -4.84 15.46 -0.50
N GLN A 71 -4.15 14.41 -0.09
CA GLN A 71 -4.24 13.88 1.27
C GLN A 71 -3.83 14.94 2.30
N MET A 72 -2.68 15.60 2.11
CA MET A 72 -2.19 16.65 3.02
C MET A 72 -3.16 17.84 3.10
N GLU A 73 -3.80 18.23 2.00
CA GLU A 73 -4.81 19.30 2.02
C GLU A 73 -6.07 18.89 2.78
N VAL A 74 -6.57 17.68 2.54
CA VAL A 74 -7.80 17.17 3.18
C VAL A 74 -7.63 16.98 4.69
N TRP A 75 -6.44 16.55 5.12
CA TRP A 75 -6.12 16.29 6.52
C TRP A 75 -5.50 17.48 7.25
N ASP A 76 -5.26 18.57 6.54
CA ASP A 76 -4.55 19.78 7.03
C ASP A 76 -3.22 19.47 7.72
N LEU A 77 -2.44 18.59 7.10
CA LEU A 77 -1.10 18.19 7.53
C LEU A 77 -0.07 18.59 6.47
N ASP A 78 1.14 18.92 6.90
CA ASP A 78 2.14 19.53 6.02
C ASP A 78 3.20 18.55 5.49
N GLU A 79 3.25 17.32 6.02
CA GLU A 79 4.27 16.34 5.70
C GLU A 79 3.68 14.96 5.43
N CYS A 80 4.25 14.25 4.47
CA CYS A 80 3.90 12.87 4.14
C CYS A 80 5.17 12.06 3.91
N ASP A 81 5.31 10.93 4.60
CA ASP A 81 6.34 9.95 4.30
C ASP A 81 5.88 9.05 3.16
N PHE A 82 6.56 9.14 2.02
CA PHE A 82 6.36 8.25 0.89
C PHE A 82 7.23 7.02 1.06
N PHE A 83 6.61 5.92 1.44
CA PHE A 83 7.27 4.66 1.77
C PHE A 83 7.06 3.63 0.67
N GLU A 84 8.12 3.36 -0.10
CA GLU A 84 8.11 2.31 -1.11
C GLU A 84 8.87 1.09 -0.61
N THR A 85 8.28 -0.09 -0.76
CA THR A 85 8.92 -1.37 -0.44
C THR A 85 8.82 -2.33 -1.61
N ARG A 86 9.85 -3.15 -1.81
CA ARG A 86 9.83 -4.24 -2.76
C ARG A 86 10.12 -5.54 -2.05
N PHE A 87 9.20 -6.49 -2.21
CA PHE A 87 9.33 -7.83 -1.65
C PHE A 87 9.65 -8.82 -2.76
N LYS A 88 10.38 -9.86 -2.40
CA LYS A 88 10.59 -11.05 -3.22
C LYS A 88 10.20 -12.28 -2.43
N GLU A 89 9.67 -13.29 -3.14
CA GLU A 89 9.32 -14.57 -2.56
C GLU A 89 10.48 -15.55 -2.79
N TYR A 90 10.73 -16.41 -1.81
CA TYR A 90 11.57 -17.58 -1.97
C TYR A 90 10.80 -18.66 -2.71
N SER A 91 11.50 -19.47 -3.49
CA SER A 91 10.89 -20.57 -4.24
C SER A 91 10.47 -21.74 -3.34
N SER A 92 11.12 -21.87 -2.17
CA SER A 92 10.83 -22.91 -1.20
C SER A 92 11.21 -22.52 0.24
N GLU A 93 10.79 -23.33 1.21
CA GLU A 93 11.18 -23.21 2.60
C GLU A 93 12.67 -23.47 2.82
N GLU A 94 13.24 -24.41 2.07
CA GLU A 94 14.67 -24.73 2.12
C GLU A 94 15.50 -23.51 1.74
N GLU A 95 15.16 -22.84 0.63
CA GLU A 95 15.84 -21.62 0.20
C GLU A 95 15.75 -20.52 1.26
N PHE A 96 14.57 -20.36 1.87
CA PHE A 96 14.38 -19.43 2.98
C PHE A 96 15.27 -19.78 4.18
N ASN A 97 15.34 -21.04 4.58
CA ASN A 97 16.12 -21.49 5.74
C ASN A 97 17.64 -21.39 5.52
N GLU A 98 18.10 -21.55 4.28
CA GLU A 98 19.51 -21.46 3.90
C GLU A 98 20.02 -20.02 3.79
N ASP A 99 19.13 -19.03 3.67
CA ASP A 99 19.49 -17.63 3.50
C ASP A 99 19.49 -16.88 4.85
N GLY A 100 20.61 -16.95 5.57
CA GLY A 100 20.83 -16.20 6.80
C GLY A 100 20.13 -16.80 8.02
N THR A 101 19.44 -15.96 8.79
CA THR A 101 18.67 -16.36 9.97
C THR A 101 17.19 -16.50 9.66
N PHE A 102 16.37 -16.84 10.64
CA PHE A 102 14.91 -16.90 10.46
C PHE A 102 14.29 -15.52 10.16
N THR A 103 14.92 -14.43 10.62
CA THR A 103 14.42 -13.05 10.49
C THR A 103 15.16 -12.19 9.50
N GLU A 104 16.37 -12.59 9.06
CA GLU A 104 17.23 -11.79 8.20
C GLU A 104 17.95 -12.67 7.17
N THR A 105 18.12 -12.13 5.97
CA THR A 105 18.94 -12.73 4.90
C THR A 105 20.44 -12.65 5.26
N LYS A 106 21.30 -13.32 4.51
CA LYS A 106 22.78 -13.22 4.67
C LYS A 106 23.30 -11.81 4.50
N ASP A 107 22.62 -10.96 3.75
CA ASP A 107 22.96 -9.54 3.54
C ASP A 107 22.12 -8.57 4.41
N GLY A 108 21.49 -9.08 5.49
CA GLY A 108 20.83 -8.27 6.52
C GLY A 108 19.46 -7.71 6.13
N LYS A 109 18.80 -8.27 5.12
CA LYS A 109 17.44 -7.87 4.75
C LYS A 109 16.41 -8.58 5.58
N MET A 110 15.34 -7.90 5.93
CA MET A 110 14.22 -8.45 6.67
C MET A 110 13.56 -9.60 5.92
N LYS A 111 13.30 -10.70 6.64
CA LYS A 111 12.55 -11.86 6.17
C LYS A 111 11.24 -12.01 6.93
N GLY A 112 10.30 -12.74 6.34
CA GLY A 112 9.05 -13.07 7.00
C GLY A 112 8.27 -14.14 6.27
N ILE A 113 7.17 -14.53 6.89
CA ILE A 113 6.29 -15.58 6.40
C ILE A 113 4.86 -15.07 6.48
N LEU A 114 4.05 -15.46 5.51
CA LEU A 114 2.62 -15.32 5.57
C LEU A 114 1.94 -16.64 5.19
N ILE A 115 0.77 -16.89 5.76
CA ILE A 115 -0.02 -18.08 5.47
C ILE A 115 -1.12 -17.69 4.47
N HIS A 116 -1.23 -18.44 3.40
CA HIS A 116 -2.32 -18.34 2.43
C HIS A 116 -3.38 -19.38 2.72
N PHE A 117 -4.57 -18.93 3.06
CA PHE A 117 -5.79 -19.73 3.15
C PHE A 117 -6.73 -19.40 2.00
N GLN A 118 -7.51 -20.40 1.57
CA GLN A 118 -8.57 -20.26 0.58
C GLN A 118 -9.92 -20.53 1.23
N GLY A 119 -10.78 -19.51 1.21
CA GLY A 119 -12.22 -19.60 1.45
C GLY A 119 -12.98 -19.23 0.18
N LYS A 120 -14.06 -18.44 0.30
CA LYS A 120 -14.72 -17.79 -0.85
C LYS A 120 -13.76 -16.87 -1.60
N GLU A 121 -12.88 -16.20 -0.85
CA GLU A 121 -11.79 -15.39 -1.35
C GLU A 121 -10.48 -15.80 -0.66
N PRO A 122 -9.30 -15.49 -1.27
CA PRO A 122 -8.02 -15.72 -0.61
C PRO A 122 -7.90 -14.90 0.68
N ILE A 123 -7.39 -15.53 1.73
CA ILE A 123 -7.12 -14.88 3.02
C ILE A 123 -5.65 -15.06 3.35
N TYR A 124 -4.97 -13.96 3.67
CA TYR A 124 -3.56 -13.96 4.04
C TYR A 124 -3.40 -13.59 5.51
N LYS A 125 -2.68 -14.43 6.26
CA LYS A 125 -2.30 -14.17 7.65
C LYS A 125 -0.82 -13.86 7.70
N TYR A 126 -0.48 -12.64 8.09
CA TYR A 126 0.91 -12.18 8.18
C TYR A 126 1.47 -12.52 9.55
N ALA A 127 2.58 -13.26 9.60
CA ALA A 127 3.29 -13.48 10.85
C ALA A 127 3.83 -12.13 11.39
N PRO A 128 3.79 -11.93 12.72
CA PRO A 128 4.44 -10.76 13.31
C PRO A 128 5.92 -10.70 12.94
N ILE A 129 6.42 -9.50 12.68
CA ILE A 129 7.79 -9.30 12.22
C ILE A 129 8.78 -9.49 13.36
N GLY A 130 9.81 -10.32 13.14
CA GLY A 130 10.91 -10.53 14.08
C GLY A 130 10.65 -11.60 15.13
N LEU A 131 9.66 -12.48 14.91
CA LEU A 131 9.52 -13.69 15.71
C LEU A 131 10.74 -14.60 15.53
N THR A 132 11.17 -15.27 16.59
CA THR A 132 12.06 -16.42 16.47
C THR A 132 11.32 -17.58 15.80
N LYS A 133 12.07 -18.64 15.42
CA LYS A 133 11.45 -19.83 14.84
C LYS A 133 10.43 -20.45 15.80
N GLU A 134 10.78 -20.55 17.09
CA GLU A 134 9.95 -21.13 18.12
C GLU A 134 8.66 -20.30 18.35
N GLU A 135 8.78 -18.97 18.38
CA GLU A 135 7.63 -18.07 18.49
C GLU A 135 6.73 -18.13 17.27
N PHE A 136 7.33 -18.29 16.08
CA PHE A 136 6.57 -18.47 14.85
C PHE A 136 5.79 -19.79 14.86
N ASP A 137 6.39 -20.89 15.32
CA ASP A 137 5.70 -22.20 15.38
C ASP A 137 4.48 -22.12 16.31
N ILE A 138 4.61 -21.49 17.47
CA ILE A 138 3.48 -21.25 18.40
C ILE A 138 2.39 -20.41 17.71
N TRP A 139 2.78 -19.32 17.04
CA TRP A 139 1.83 -18.47 16.33
C TRP A 139 1.16 -19.22 15.17
N TYR A 140 1.92 -20.02 14.41
CA TYR A 140 1.44 -20.81 13.28
C TYR A 140 0.39 -21.83 13.71
N ASP A 141 0.71 -22.62 14.73
CA ASP A 141 -0.21 -23.63 15.29
C ASP A 141 -1.53 -22.98 15.75
N LYS A 142 -1.44 -21.84 16.43
CA LYS A 142 -2.62 -21.08 16.82
C LYS A 142 -3.46 -20.65 15.60
N GLN A 143 -2.83 -20.15 14.50
CA GLN A 143 -3.57 -19.79 13.29
C GLN A 143 -4.22 -21.01 12.63
N MET A 144 -3.57 -22.18 12.70
CA MET A 144 -4.12 -23.42 12.14
C MET A 144 -5.29 -23.98 12.97
N GLU A 145 -5.23 -23.86 14.30
CA GLU A 145 -6.31 -24.29 15.21
C GLU A 145 -7.53 -23.36 15.16
N GLU A 146 -7.29 -22.04 15.22
CA GLU A 146 -8.34 -21.01 15.27
C GLU A 146 -8.95 -20.68 13.89
N LYS A 147 -8.44 -21.24 12.80
CA LYS A 147 -9.00 -20.95 11.48
C LYS A 147 -10.47 -21.37 11.38
N PRO A 148 -11.35 -20.55 10.79
CA PRO A 148 -12.71 -20.96 10.47
C PRO A 148 -12.71 -22.27 9.67
N GLY A 149 -13.65 -23.19 9.97
CA GLY A 149 -13.71 -24.52 9.32
C GLY A 149 -13.86 -24.48 7.79
N GLU A 150 -14.35 -23.35 7.24
CA GLU A 150 -14.46 -23.14 5.80
C GLU A 150 -13.14 -22.74 5.11
N LEU A 151 -12.08 -22.47 5.87
CA LEU A 151 -10.78 -22.06 5.34
C LEU A 151 -9.86 -23.26 5.14
N ASN A 152 -9.38 -23.44 3.91
CA ASN A 152 -8.36 -24.43 3.57
C ASN A 152 -6.98 -23.77 3.53
N TRP A 153 -6.02 -24.34 4.23
CA TRP A 153 -4.61 -23.96 4.06
C TRP A 153 -4.16 -24.34 2.66
N ILE A 154 -3.48 -23.41 1.99
CA ILE A 154 -2.92 -23.62 0.63
C ILE A 154 -1.42 -23.74 0.71
N LYS A 155 -0.73 -22.74 1.25
CA LYS A 155 0.73 -22.72 1.38
C LYS A 155 1.18 -21.64 2.37
N ASN A 156 2.41 -21.77 2.82
CA ASN A 156 3.17 -20.67 3.40
C ASN A 156 3.90 -19.94 2.27
N ILE A 157 3.96 -18.61 2.34
CA ILE A 157 4.71 -17.77 1.43
C ILE A 157 5.86 -17.17 2.22
N TYR A 158 7.07 -17.53 1.83
CA TYR A 158 8.32 -17.08 2.42
C TYR A 158 8.83 -15.89 1.64
N TRP A 159 9.13 -14.77 2.29
CA TRP A 159 9.49 -13.54 1.62
C TRP A 159 10.66 -12.82 2.30
N TYR A 160 11.30 -11.93 1.55
CA TYR A 160 12.23 -10.94 2.07
C TYR A 160 12.00 -9.57 1.46
N MET A 161 12.36 -8.53 2.21
CA MET A 161 12.28 -7.14 1.72
C MET A 161 13.55 -6.84 0.92
N ASP A 162 13.49 -6.99 -0.41
CA ASP A 162 14.61 -6.81 -1.31
C ASP A 162 15.17 -5.37 -1.29
N ASN A 163 14.27 -4.39 -1.25
CA ASN A 163 14.65 -2.98 -1.20
C ASN A 163 13.51 -2.13 -0.63
N TYR A 164 13.85 -0.97 -0.10
CA TYR A 164 12.88 0.04 0.32
C TYR A 164 13.44 1.45 0.16
N SER A 165 12.56 2.42 0.14
CA SER A 165 12.88 3.85 0.27
C SER A 165 11.80 4.56 1.07
N CYS A 166 12.19 5.54 1.87
CA CYS A 166 11.28 6.43 2.56
C CYS A 166 11.73 7.86 2.30
N SER A 167 10.88 8.65 1.68
CA SER A 167 11.19 10.05 1.38
C SER A 167 10.10 10.98 1.86
N LEU A 168 10.51 12.12 2.41
CA LEU A 168 9.62 13.18 2.85
C LEU A 168 9.06 13.93 1.64
N VAL A 169 7.74 14.04 1.59
CA VAL A 169 7.01 14.92 0.66
C VAL A 169 6.34 16.02 1.47
N VAL A 170 6.61 17.27 1.09
CA VAL A 170 6.06 18.44 1.75
C VAL A 170 4.84 18.96 0.99
N ARG A 171 3.84 19.47 1.72
CA ARG A 171 2.62 20.07 1.19
C ARG A 171 2.91 21.27 0.31
N ASN A 172 2.23 21.34 -0.82
CA ASN A 172 2.33 22.44 -1.78
C ASN A 172 0.97 23.15 -1.96
N LYS A 173 0.61 24.00 -1.00
CA LYS A 173 -0.64 24.79 -1.04
C LYS A 173 -0.82 25.62 -2.31
N PRO A 174 0.22 26.32 -2.87
CA PRO A 174 0.06 27.03 -4.13
C PRO A 174 -0.34 26.13 -5.30
N TRP A 175 0.25 24.94 -5.38
CA TRP A 175 -0.14 23.95 -6.40
C TRP A 175 -1.60 23.51 -6.22
N PHE A 176 -2.00 23.15 -5.00
CA PHE A 176 -3.37 22.71 -4.74
C PHE A 176 -4.37 23.80 -5.14
N ASN A 177 -4.16 25.04 -4.71
CA ASN A 177 -5.02 26.17 -5.06
C ASN A 177 -5.13 26.35 -6.60
N SER A 178 -4.06 26.10 -7.34
CA SER A 178 -4.06 26.21 -8.81
C SER A 178 -4.87 25.13 -9.51
N VAL A 179 -5.05 23.94 -8.89
CA VAL A 179 -5.74 22.81 -9.53
C VAL A 179 -7.18 22.63 -9.03
N VAL A 180 -7.59 23.26 -7.94
CA VAL A 180 -8.97 23.20 -7.42
C VAL A 180 -10.03 23.52 -8.47
N PRO A 181 -9.88 24.56 -9.34
CA PRO A 181 -10.85 24.84 -10.41
C PRO A 181 -11.01 23.66 -11.37
N LEU A 182 -9.92 22.95 -11.70
CA LEU A 182 -9.97 21.77 -12.57
C LEU A 182 -10.71 20.61 -11.90
N PHE A 183 -10.53 20.41 -10.59
CA PHE A 183 -11.28 19.40 -9.83
C PHE A 183 -12.77 19.74 -9.80
N GLN A 184 -13.11 21.02 -9.64
CA GLN A 184 -14.51 21.49 -9.66
C GLN A 184 -15.16 21.22 -11.03
N ASP A 185 -14.45 21.45 -12.13
CA ASP A 185 -14.97 21.18 -13.48
C ASP A 185 -15.20 19.68 -13.71
N VAL A 186 -14.30 18.84 -13.22
CA VAL A 186 -14.47 17.38 -13.24
C VAL A 186 -15.69 16.98 -12.40
N TRP A 187 -15.83 17.53 -11.21
CA TRP A 187 -16.98 17.26 -10.34
C TRP A 187 -18.30 17.67 -10.97
N ASN A 188 -18.37 18.86 -11.55
CA ASN A 188 -19.56 19.35 -12.27
C ASN A 188 -19.92 18.40 -13.45
N THR A 189 -18.91 17.90 -14.15
CA THR A 189 -19.08 16.90 -15.21
C THR A 189 -19.67 15.60 -14.65
N ILE A 190 -19.15 15.11 -13.52
CA ILE A 190 -19.67 13.91 -12.83
C ILE A 190 -21.13 14.10 -12.44
N LEU A 191 -21.47 15.24 -11.82
CA LEU A 191 -22.86 15.53 -11.44
C LEU A 191 -23.79 15.55 -12.63
N LYS A 192 -23.39 16.19 -13.73
CA LYS A 192 -24.14 16.22 -14.97
C LYS A 192 -24.37 14.80 -15.52
N GLU A 193 -23.30 14.01 -15.61
CA GLU A 193 -23.35 12.66 -16.20
C GLU A 193 -24.08 11.62 -15.31
N ARG A 194 -24.15 11.84 -14.02
CA ARG A 194 -25.03 11.05 -13.14
C ARG A 194 -26.50 11.16 -13.54
N VAL A 195 -26.91 12.29 -14.12
CA VAL A 195 -28.29 12.54 -14.58
C VAL A 195 -28.45 12.18 -16.06
N THR A 196 -27.49 12.57 -16.91
CA THR A 196 -27.61 12.42 -18.37
C THR A 196 -27.09 11.07 -18.90
N GLY A 197 -26.39 10.30 -18.07
CA GLY A 197 -25.72 9.06 -18.46
C GLY A 197 -24.29 9.31 -18.98
N TYR A 198 -23.49 8.27 -18.91
CA TYR A 198 -22.04 8.28 -19.27
C TYR A 198 -21.67 7.23 -20.33
N GLU A 199 -22.66 6.72 -21.06
CA GLU A 199 -22.48 5.67 -22.07
C GLU A 199 -21.47 6.05 -23.17
N HIS A 200 -21.37 7.36 -23.51
CA HIS A 200 -20.42 7.90 -24.47
C HIS A 200 -18.95 7.72 -24.07
N ARG A 201 -18.65 7.47 -22.77
CA ARG A 201 -17.31 7.22 -22.23
C ARG A 201 -16.87 5.76 -22.35
N LYS A 202 -17.76 4.86 -22.77
CA LYS A 202 -17.41 3.44 -22.94
C LYS A 202 -16.27 3.31 -23.96
N PRO A 203 -15.24 2.49 -23.68
CA PRO A 203 -14.17 2.27 -24.64
C PRO A 203 -14.75 1.68 -25.93
N LYS A 204 -14.43 2.30 -27.07
CA LYS A 204 -14.81 1.76 -28.39
C LYS A 204 -14.22 0.37 -28.53
N LYS A 205 -15.05 -0.65 -28.79
CA LYS A 205 -14.57 -2.02 -29.08
C LYS A 205 -13.57 -1.95 -30.23
N LYS A 206 -12.33 -2.36 -30.00
CA LYS A 206 -11.35 -2.52 -31.08
C LYS A 206 -11.92 -3.51 -32.07
N GLN A 207 -12.21 -3.09 -33.31
CA GLN A 207 -12.55 -3.99 -34.38
C GLN A 207 -11.37 -4.95 -34.58
N LYS A 208 -11.60 -6.26 -34.37
CA LYS A 208 -10.61 -7.28 -34.73
C LYS A 208 -10.37 -7.16 -36.23
N LYS A 209 -9.19 -6.70 -36.64
CA LYS A 209 -8.76 -6.82 -38.03
C LYS A 209 -8.71 -8.29 -38.39
N THR A 210 -9.67 -8.77 -39.13
CA THR A 210 -9.65 -10.12 -39.72
C THR A 210 -8.44 -10.16 -40.66
N LYS A 211 -7.40 -10.91 -40.27
CA LYS A 211 -6.30 -11.20 -41.20
C LYS A 211 -6.86 -12.08 -42.32
N VAL A 212 -7.08 -11.51 -43.47
CA VAL A 212 -7.33 -12.27 -44.70
C VAL A 212 -5.97 -12.83 -45.11
N PHE A 213 -5.77 -14.11 -44.91
CA PHE A 213 -4.65 -14.84 -45.51
C PHE A 213 -4.93 -14.94 -47.02
N LYS A 214 -4.06 -14.37 -47.84
CA LYS A 214 -3.97 -14.65 -49.29
C LYS A 214 -3.00 -15.79 -49.51
#